data_28a0b8014636fe1a370e5120c6db6344
#
_entry.id   28a0b8014636fe1a370e5120c6db6344
#
_cell.length_a   1.000
_cell.length_b   1.000
_cell.length_c   1.000
_cell.angle_alpha   90.00
_cell.angle_beta   90.00
_cell.angle_gamma   90.00
#
_symmetry.space_group_name_H-M   'P 1'
#
loop_
_entity.id
_entity.type
_entity.pdbx_description
1 polymer ?
#
loop_
_entity_poly.entity_id
_entity_poly.type
_entity_poly.pdbx_seq_one_letter_code
_entity_poly.pdbx_strand_id
1 'polypeptide(L)'
;MNAFNNLFNRHCQNTLLARGWPADMELNYSLAYCQGDGVAFYGVLHDKEILSLLAGLVKYNHITAKLAEEVAEVIKDSETKLILERNGFGYRYSHANTIRVLLENYPEDIGYEDRFYDVLDSIQGSIEEICSTLENDGYKIHENMSPSYAGDLVMSRATANFEIIVTESEEEFWDTSDAWDDECKDLYIADLLTGRYELKNLEIIVRGRTTGKVYGQHYAELVSINKNSPVRRWFDRDWLRLGKVRTSS
;
A
#
# COMPACT_ATOMS: atom_id res chain seq x y z
N MET A 1 -2.82 -9.23 10.52
CA MET A 1 -2.37 -7.97 9.84
C MET A 1 -3.62 -7.39 9.23
N ASN A 2 -3.88 -6.10 9.24
CA ASN A 2 -5.12 -5.59 8.65
C ASN A 2 -4.98 -5.46 7.11
N ALA A 3 -6.09 -5.43 6.40
CA ALA A 3 -6.13 -5.39 4.92
C ALA A 3 -5.34 -4.20 4.34
N PHE A 4 -5.37 -3.05 5.03
CA PHE A 4 -4.58 -1.89 4.64
C PHE A 4 -3.09 -2.22 4.60
N ASN A 5 -2.54 -2.80 5.67
CA ASN A 5 -1.12 -3.13 5.73
C ASN A 5 -0.71 -4.12 4.64
N ASN A 6 -1.56 -5.11 4.32
CA ASN A 6 -1.30 -6.09 3.26
C ASN A 6 -1.22 -5.42 1.88
N LEU A 7 -2.20 -4.57 1.56
CA LEU A 7 -2.22 -3.85 0.29
C LEU A 7 -1.09 -2.81 0.22
N PHE A 8 -0.88 -2.05 1.28
CA PHE A 8 0.13 -1.00 1.29
C PHE A 8 1.56 -1.57 1.23
N ASN A 9 1.86 -2.64 1.97
CA ASN A 9 3.15 -3.32 1.87
C ASN A 9 3.41 -3.83 0.44
N ARG A 10 2.39 -4.42 -0.20
CA ARG A 10 2.48 -4.86 -1.59
C ARG A 10 2.75 -3.69 -2.54
N HIS A 11 2.06 -2.57 -2.36
CA HIS A 11 2.28 -1.35 -3.13
C HIS A 11 3.70 -0.81 -2.97
N CYS A 12 4.22 -0.77 -1.74
CA CYS A 12 5.59 -0.37 -1.46
C CYS A 12 6.61 -1.28 -2.18
N GLN A 13 6.45 -2.60 -2.07
CA GLN A 13 7.32 -3.57 -2.74
C GLN A 13 7.32 -3.39 -4.25
N ASN A 14 6.15 -3.24 -4.86
CA ASN A 14 6.02 -3.02 -6.31
C ASN A 14 6.68 -1.70 -6.74
N THR A 15 6.52 -0.64 -5.95
CA THR A 15 7.12 0.67 -6.23
C THR A 15 8.64 0.60 -6.13
N LEU A 16 9.18 -0.05 -5.11
CA LEU A 16 10.63 -0.26 -4.95
C LEU A 16 11.20 -1.04 -6.14
N LEU A 17 10.60 -2.18 -6.47
CA LEU A 17 11.02 -2.99 -7.63
C LEU A 17 11.00 -2.22 -8.94
N ALA A 18 9.94 -1.43 -9.19
CA ALA A 18 9.82 -0.63 -10.40
C ALA A 18 10.93 0.42 -10.53
N ARG A 19 11.45 0.90 -9.39
CA ARG A 19 12.55 1.87 -9.28
C ARG A 19 13.94 1.22 -9.22
N GLY A 20 14.03 -0.11 -9.27
CA GLY A 20 15.30 -0.86 -9.24
C GLY A 20 15.80 -1.22 -7.84
N TRP A 21 15.01 -0.92 -6.79
CA TRP A 21 15.30 -1.32 -5.42
C TRP A 21 14.87 -2.77 -5.15
N PRO A 22 15.50 -3.50 -4.21
CA PRO A 22 15.01 -4.80 -3.77
C PRO A 22 13.61 -4.75 -3.16
N ALA A 23 12.82 -5.81 -3.35
CA ALA A 23 11.47 -5.90 -2.76
C ALA A 23 11.46 -6.25 -1.28
N ASP A 24 12.56 -6.82 -0.77
CA ASP A 24 12.72 -7.29 0.60
C ASP A 24 13.32 -6.24 1.55
N MET A 25 13.35 -4.98 1.12
CA MET A 25 13.69 -3.86 2.01
C MET A 25 12.75 -3.82 3.21
N GLU A 26 13.31 -3.55 4.39
CA GLU A 26 12.52 -3.33 5.61
C GLU A 26 11.73 -2.03 5.49
N LEU A 27 10.41 -2.13 5.51
CA LEU A 27 9.50 -0.98 5.43
C LEU A 27 9.15 -0.46 6.82
N ASN A 28 9.17 0.86 6.98
CA ASN A 28 8.70 1.54 8.17
C ASN A 28 7.83 2.73 7.75
N TYR A 29 6.58 2.78 8.23
CA TYR A 29 5.67 3.87 7.91
C TYR A 29 4.72 4.20 9.06
N SER A 30 4.27 5.44 9.06
CA SER A 30 3.18 5.97 9.87
C SER A 30 2.30 6.84 8.99
N LEU A 31 0.99 6.61 9.01
CA LEU A 31 0.01 7.32 8.20
C LEU A 31 -1.22 7.64 9.07
N ALA A 32 -0.99 8.33 10.18
CA ALA A 32 -1.99 8.64 11.20
C ALA A 32 -2.45 10.11 11.19
N TYR A 33 -2.12 10.85 10.14
CA TYR A 33 -2.37 12.30 10.00
C TYR A 33 -1.77 13.11 11.14
N CYS A 34 -0.54 12.76 11.55
CA CYS A 34 0.17 13.43 12.62
C CYS A 34 1.57 13.89 12.20
N GLN A 35 2.16 14.75 13.03
CA GLN A 35 3.55 15.15 12.84
C GLN A 35 4.46 13.93 13.00
N GLY A 36 5.19 13.58 11.98
CA GLY A 36 6.08 12.43 11.96
C GLY A 36 5.61 11.30 11.07
N ASP A 37 4.47 11.49 10.40
CA ASP A 37 4.02 10.57 9.36
C ASP A 37 4.97 10.56 8.17
N GLY A 38 4.95 9.46 7.44
CA GLY A 38 5.74 9.25 6.26
C GLY A 38 6.07 7.79 6.04
N VAL A 39 6.93 7.55 5.05
CA VAL A 39 7.43 6.22 4.68
C VAL A 39 8.94 6.25 4.63
N ALA A 40 9.57 5.20 5.11
CA ALA A 40 11.00 4.95 5.00
C ALA A 40 11.25 3.47 4.72
N PHE A 41 12.40 3.16 4.12
CA PHE A 41 12.83 1.79 3.88
C PHE A 41 14.31 1.64 4.15
N TYR A 42 14.71 0.48 4.63
CA TYR A 42 16.07 0.19 5.08
C TYR A 42 16.54 -1.16 4.55
N GLY A 43 17.84 -1.36 4.48
CA GLY A 43 18.41 -2.62 4.05
C GLY A 43 19.83 -2.48 3.52
N VAL A 44 20.37 -3.58 3.01
CA VAL A 44 21.72 -3.66 2.43
C VAL A 44 21.59 -4.15 1.01
N LEU A 45 22.15 -3.40 0.07
CA LEU A 45 22.26 -3.79 -1.33
C LEU A 45 23.68 -4.28 -1.61
N HIS A 46 23.78 -5.42 -2.25
CA HIS A 46 25.03 -6.00 -2.76
C HIS A 46 25.16 -5.71 -4.27
N ASP A 47 26.28 -6.08 -4.85
CA ASP A 47 26.66 -5.76 -6.23
C ASP A 47 25.51 -5.86 -7.24
N LYS A 48 24.77 -6.98 -7.26
CA LYS A 48 23.67 -7.22 -8.22
C LYS A 48 22.51 -6.25 -8.02
N GLU A 49 22.18 -5.94 -6.77
CA GLU A 49 21.10 -5.05 -6.40
C GLU A 49 21.50 -3.60 -6.67
N ILE A 50 22.75 -3.24 -6.43
CA ILE A 50 23.29 -1.92 -6.79
C ILE A 50 23.24 -1.73 -8.32
N LEU A 51 23.61 -2.75 -9.12
CA LEU A 51 23.49 -2.67 -10.58
C LEU A 51 22.02 -2.49 -11.04
N SER A 52 21.09 -3.17 -10.37
CA SER A 52 19.65 -2.98 -10.63
C SER A 52 19.21 -1.56 -10.29
N LEU A 53 19.65 -1.03 -9.16
CA LEU A 53 19.38 0.34 -8.74
C LEU A 53 19.92 1.36 -9.74
N LEU A 54 21.16 1.21 -10.21
CA LEU A 54 21.74 2.09 -11.24
C LEU A 54 20.88 2.11 -12.51
N ALA A 55 20.42 0.95 -12.97
CA ALA A 55 19.48 0.86 -14.11
C ALA A 55 18.16 1.59 -13.84
N GLY A 56 17.63 1.47 -12.62
CA GLY A 56 16.47 2.23 -12.16
C GLY A 56 16.70 3.73 -12.19
N LEU A 57 17.82 4.20 -11.65
CA LEU A 57 18.17 5.63 -11.63
C LEU A 57 18.29 6.20 -13.05
N VAL A 58 18.84 5.46 -14.00
CA VAL A 58 18.88 5.85 -15.42
C VAL A 58 17.46 5.93 -16.01
N LYS A 59 16.64 4.91 -15.78
CA LYS A 59 15.26 4.83 -16.28
C LYS A 59 14.42 6.03 -15.85
N TYR A 60 14.63 6.51 -14.61
CA TYR A 60 13.90 7.64 -14.04
C TYR A 60 14.64 9.00 -14.17
N ASN A 61 15.72 9.04 -14.96
CA ASN A 61 16.50 10.24 -15.27
C ASN A 61 17.19 10.90 -14.06
N HIS A 62 17.52 10.13 -13.03
CA HIS A 62 18.30 10.61 -11.90
C HIS A 62 19.80 10.70 -12.25
N ILE A 63 20.29 9.78 -13.09
CA ILE A 63 21.67 9.74 -13.58
C ILE A 63 21.72 9.46 -15.09
N THR A 64 22.85 9.75 -15.72
CA THR A 64 23.07 9.39 -17.12
C THR A 64 23.48 7.93 -17.27
N ALA A 65 23.18 7.29 -18.40
CA ALA A 65 23.61 5.93 -18.69
C ALA A 65 25.15 5.80 -18.63
N LYS A 66 25.87 6.82 -19.10
CA LYS A 66 27.34 6.84 -19.04
C LYS A 66 27.88 6.78 -17.61
N LEU A 67 27.31 7.57 -16.69
CA LEU A 67 27.72 7.54 -15.27
C LEU A 67 27.38 6.18 -14.63
N ALA A 68 26.21 5.62 -14.95
CA ALA A 68 25.84 4.28 -14.47
C ALA A 68 26.81 3.20 -14.94
N GLU A 69 27.24 3.21 -16.21
CA GLU A 69 28.20 2.27 -16.76
C GLU A 69 29.58 2.43 -16.08
N GLU A 70 30.06 3.66 -15.91
CA GLU A 70 31.32 3.94 -15.24
C GLU A 70 31.35 3.42 -13.79
N VAL A 71 30.28 3.63 -13.02
CA VAL A 71 30.17 3.14 -11.65
C VAL A 71 29.98 1.61 -11.61
N ALA A 72 29.20 1.06 -12.54
CA ALA A 72 28.98 -0.39 -12.63
C ALA A 72 30.28 -1.17 -12.87
N GLU A 73 31.22 -0.64 -13.69
CA GLU A 73 32.53 -1.28 -13.93
C GLU A 73 33.37 -1.34 -12.64
N VAL A 74 33.31 -0.31 -11.80
CA VAL A 74 34.01 -0.28 -10.50
C VAL A 74 33.41 -1.28 -9.50
N ILE A 75 32.06 -1.38 -9.47
CA ILE A 75 31.37 -2.25 -8.52
C ILE A 75 31.54 -3.73 -8.82
N LYS A 76 31.61 -4.13 -10.08
CA LYS A 76 31.70 -5.55 -10.50
C LYS A 76 32.79 -6.37 -9.83
N ASP A 77 33.93 -5.75 -9.52
CA ASP A 77 35.10 -6.41 -8.97
C ASP A 77 35.35 -6.02 -7.50
N SER A 78 34.40 -5.32 -6.88
CA SER A 78 34.55 -4.86 -5.50
C SER A 78 33.37 -5.40 -4.67
N GLU A 79 33.59 -5.97 -3.53
CA GLU A 79 32.50 -6.38 -2.60
C GLU A 79 31.78 -5.17 -2.01
N THR A 80 31.40 -4.21 -2.89
CA THR A 80 30.74 -2.97 -2.50
C THR A 80 29.35 -3.25 -1.92
N LYS A 81 29.03 -2.54 -0.84
CA LYS A 81 27.70 -2.58 -0.23
C LYS A 81 27.15 -1.17 -0.08
N LEU A 82 25.90 -0.99 -0.47
CA LEU A 82 25.12 0.20 -0.20
C LEU A 82 24.18 -0.11 0.96
N ILE A 83 24.35 0.59 2.08
CA ILE A 83 23.59 0.35 3.29
C ILE A 83 22.66 1.53 3.54
N LEU A 84 21.36 1.23 3.68
CA LEU A 84 20.37 2.16 4.14
C LEU A 84 20.03 1.82 5.59
N GLU A 85 20.45 2.67 6.51
CA GLU A 85 20.18 2.49 7.94
C GLU A 85 19.37 3.64 8.52
N ARG A 86 18.70 3.37 9.66
CA ARG A 86 17.97 4.39 10.37
C ARG A 86 18.95 5.37 11.06
N ASN A 87 18.79 6.66 10.79
CA ASN A 87 19.48 7.70 11.52
C ASN A 87 19.05 7.69 13.00
N GLY A 88 20.01 7.66 13.93
CA GLY A 88 19.74 7.56 15.37
C GLY A 88 18.90 8.69 15.95
N PHE A 89 18.80 9.85 15.28
CA PHE A 89 17.93 10.96 15.68
C PHE A 89 16.48 10.80 15.20
N GLY A 90 16.22 9.95 14.20
CA GLY A 90 14.94 9.80 13.52
C GLY A 90 14.04 8.67 14.05
N TYR A 91 14.32 8.09 15.21
CA TYR A 91 13.64 6.88 15.70
C TYR A 91 12.12 7.02 15.91
N ARG A 92 11.60 8.25 15.95
CA ARG A 92 10.15 8.53 16.11
C ARG A 92 9.42 8.83 14.82
N TYR A 93 10.13 8.93 13.71
CA TYR A 93 9.58 9.38 12.44
C TYR A 93 9.88 8.38 11.34
N SER A 94 9.00 8.32 10.36
CA SER A 94 9.14 7.48 9.17
C SER A 94 9.24 8.38 7.93
N HIS A 95 10.39 9.02 7.72
CA HIS A 95 10.62 9.94 6.60
C HIS A 95 11.90 9.59 5.86
N ALA A 96 12.02 10.06 4.62
CA ALA A 96 13.23 9.94 3.83
C ALA A 96 14.48 10.46 4.56
N ASN A 97 14.36 11.57 5.30
CA ASN A 97 15.47 12.16 6.07
C ASN A 97 15.90 11.35 7.30
N THR A 98 15.18 10.28 7.65
CA THR A 98 15.58 9.31 8.67
C THR A 98 16.48 8.20 8.10
N ILE A 99 16.65 8.17 6.79
CA ILE A 99 17.47 7.19 6.09
C ILE A 99 18.87 7.77 5.93
N ARG A 100 19.85 7.06 6.47
CA ARG A 100 21.25 7.34 6.25
C ARG A 100 21.79 6.36 5.22
N VAL A 101 22.40 6.87 4.17
CA VAL A 101 23.02 6.08 3.12
C VAL A 101 24.52 5.97 3.42
N LEU A 102 25.03 4.75 3.47
CA LEU A 102 26.42 4.43 3.70
C LEU A 102 26.94 3.54 2.57
N LEU A 103 28.21 3.70 2.27
CA LEU A 103 28.90 2.89 1.29
C LEU A 103 30.06 2.17 1.96
N GLU A 104 30.11 0.85 1.83
CA GLU A 104 31.20 0.02 2.33
C GLU A 104 31.94 -0.66 1.18
N ASN A 105 33.22 -0.87 1.36
CA ASN A 105 34.10 -1.59 0.44
C ASN A 105 34.15 -1.02 -1.00
N TYR A 106 33.83 0.27 -1.16
CA TYR A 106 34.00 0.93 -2.44
C TYR A 106 35.50 1.20 -2.67
N PRO A 107 36.05 0.91 -3.87
CA PRO A 107 37.47 1.15 -4.15
C PRO A 107 37.81 2.63 -4.08
N GLU A 108 38.70 3.00 -3.18
CA GLU A 108 39.21 4.36 -3.02
C GLU A 108 40.27 4.65 -4.12
N ASP A 109 39.87 4.71 -5.40
CA ASP A 109 40.77 5.05 -6.47
C ASP A 109 40.60 6.52 -6.88
N ILE A 110 41.75 7.23 -6.92
CA ILE A 110 41.81 8.67 -7.20
C ILE A 110 41.12 8.97 -8.55
N GLY A 111 40.00 9.63 -8.55
CA GLY A 111 39.24 10.02 -9.73
C GLY A 111 37.86 9.35 -9.87
N TYR A 112 37.53 8.33 -9.07
CA TYR A 112 36.23 7.72 -9.02
C TYR A 112 35.37 8.25 -7.86
N GLU A 113 35.96 8.84 -6.83
CA GLU A 113 35.26 9.37 -5.67
C GLU A 113 34.22 10.43 -6.05
N ASP A 114 34.59 11.41 -6.87
CA ASP A 114 33.68 12.49 -7.27
C ASP A 114 32.45 11.96 -8.02
N ARG A 115 32.63 10.94 -8.87
CA ARG A 115 31.55 10.32 -9.66
C ARG A 115 30.58 9.54 -8.79
N PHE A 116 31.08 8.93 -7.74
CA PHE A 116 30.24 8.19 -6.83
C PHE A 116 29.44 9.14 -5.91
N TYR A 117 30.00 10.29 -5.52
CA TYR A 117 29.22 11.31 -4.80
C TYR A 117 28.04 11.79 -5.62
N ASP A 118 28.19 12.03 -6.92
CA ASP A 118 27.08 12.38 -7.82
C ASP A 118 25.99 11.29 -7.83
N VAL A 119 26.37 10.01 -7.77
CA VAL A 119 25.41 8.91 -7.66
C VAL A 119 24.75 8.84 -6.30
N LEU A 120 25.48 9.08 -5.20
CA LEU A 120 24.92 9.11 -3.84
C LEU A 120 23.86 10.21 -3.69
N ASP A 121 24.12 11.40 -4.22
CA ASP A 121 23.15 12.49 -4.23
C ASP A 121 21.89 12.12 -5.02
N SER A 122 22.07 11.43 -6.16
CA SER A 122 20.97 10.93 -6.97
C SER A 122 20.20 9.80 -6.29
N ILE A 123 20.87 8.94 -5.54
CA ILE A 123 20.25 7.91 -4.70
C ILE A 123 19.40 8.57 -3.62
N GLN A 124 19.93 9.59 -2.93
CA GLN A 124 19.20 10.32 -1.91
C GLN A 124 17.94 10.99 -2.51
N GLY A 125 18.07 11.65 -3.66
CA GLY A 125 16.93 12.23 -4.37
C GLY A 125 15.87 11.19 -4.77
N SER A 126 16.30 10.01 -5.22
CA SER A 126 15.39 8.89 -5.53
C SER A 126 14.66 8.38 -4.28
N ILE A 127 15.35 8.28 -3.14
CA ILE A 127 14.76 7.91 -1.86
C ILE A 127 13.66 8.91 -1.46
N GLU A 128 13.95 10.20 -1.53
CA GLU A 128 13.02 11.26 -1.19
C GLU A 128 11.77 11.23 -2.08
N GLU A 129 11.93 11.04 -3.38
CA GLU A 129 10.82 10.92 -4.33
C GLU A 129 9.97 9.68 -4.05
N ILE A 130 10.60 8.52 -3.80
CA ILE A 130 9.88 7.27 -3.49
C ILE A 130 9.12 7.40 -2.19
N CYS A 131 9.75 7.87 -1.11
CA CYS A 131 9.10 8.03 0.19
C CYS A 131 7.91 8.99 0.11
N SER A 132 8.06 10.12 -0.57
CA SER A 132 6.97 11.08 -0.78
C SER A 132 5.82 10.49 -1.62
N THR A 133 6.15 9.74 -2.67
CA THR A 133 5.14 9.06 -3.50
C THR A 133 4.36 8.04 -2.68
N LEU A 134 5.06 7.18 -1.93
CA LEU A 134 4.45 6.15 -1.10
C LEU A 134 3.61 6.74 0.03
N GLU A 135 4.04 7.84 0.65
CA GLU A 135 3.25 8.54 1.66
C GLU A 135 1.92 9.04 1.07
N ASN A 136 1.97 9.74 -0.07
CA ASN A 136 0.78 10.24 -0.75
C ASN A 136 -0.17 9.11 -1.17
N ASP A 137 0.38 8.03 -1.71
CA ASP A 137 -0.41 6.88 -2.15
C ASP A 137 -0.96 6.10 -0.96
N GLY A 138 -0.20 6.01 0.13
CA GLY A 138 -0.64 5.41 1.38
C GLY A 138 -1.86 6.12 1.96
N TYR A 139 -1.86 7.44 1.98
CA TYR A 139 -3.04 8.21 2.40
C TYR A 139 -4.24 7.97 1.48
N LYS A 140 -4.07 7.93 0.16
CA LYS A 140 -5.18 7.62 -0.77
C LYS A 140 -5.77 6.23 -0.52
N ILE A 141 -4.91 5.22 -0.32
CA ILE A 141 -5.35 3.86 0.01
C ILE A 141 -6.10 3.87 1.35
N HIS A 142 -5.53 4.51 2.37
CA HIS A 142 -6.12 4.59 3.69
C HIS A 142 -7.50 5.27 3.67
N GLU A 143 -7.62 6.44 3.02
CA GLU A 143 -8.88 7.17 2.89
C GLU A 143 -9.97 6.36 2.17
N ASN A 144 -9.58 5.57 1.16
CA ASN A 144 -10.52 4.75 0.40
C ASN A 144 -10.82 3.38 1.06
N MET A 145 -10.19 3.08 2.21
CA MET A 145 -10.47 1.88 3.02
C MET A 145 -11.07 2.22 4.39
N SER A 146 -11.01 3.49 4.79
CA SER A 146 -11.56 3.90 6.08
C SER A 146 -13.07 4.05 6.00
N PRO A 147 -13.84 3.49 6.96
CA PRO A 147 -15.27 3.75 7.05
C PRO A 147 -15.49 5.23 7.35
N SER A 148 -16.47 5.85 6.68
CA SER A 148 -16.82 7.24 6.96
C SER A 148 -17.37 7.38 8.38
N TYR A 149 -18.31 6.53 8.77
CA TYR A 149 -18.79 6.31 10.15
C TYR A 149 -19.47 4.94 10.23
N ALA A 150 -19.19 4.15 11.26
CA ALA A 150 -19.92 2.91 11.51
C ALA A 150 -21.41 3.18 11.72
N GLY A 151 -22.20 2.31 11.12
CA GLY A 151 -23.66 2.45 11.15
C GLY A 151 -24.23 3.39 10.10
N ASP A 152 -23.39 4.06 9.29
CA ASP A 152 -23.89 4.89 8.19
C ASP A 152 -24.69 4.05 7.19
N LEU A 153 -25.87 4.56 6.86
CA LEU A 153 -26.79 3.88 5.95
C LEU A 153 -26.25 3.96 4.51
N VAL A 154 -25.83 2.82 4.00
CA VAL A 154 -25.41 2.68 2.62
C VAL A 154 -26.60 2.51 1.68
N MET A 155 -27.58 1.67 2.09
CA MET A 155 -28.77 1.41 1.33
C MET A 155 -29.92 0.93 2.23
N SER A 156 -31.15 1.35 1.93
CA SER A 156 -32.35 0.66 2.41
C SER A 156 -33.28 0.33 1.26
N ARG A 157 -33.94 -0.82 1.35
CA ARG A 157 -34.97 -1.26 0.42
C ARG A 157 -36.11 -1.92 1.14
N ALA A 158 -37.29 -1.37 0.97
CA ALA A 158 -38.53 -1.93 1.53
C ALA A 158 -39.32 -2.74 0.47
N THR A 159 -39.83 -3.90 0.88
CA THR A 159 -40.87 -4.68 0.20
C THR A 159 -42.15 -4.61 1.00
N ALA A 160 -43.22 -5.28 0.59
CA ALA A 160 -44.46 -5.27 1.35
C ALA A 160 -44.29 -5.70 2.82
N ASN A 161 -43.48 -6.74 3.08
CA ASN A 161 -43.35 -7.38 4.38
C ASN A 161 -42.00 -7.18 5.05
N PHE A 162 -40.94 -6.87 4.27
CA PHE A 162 -39.56 -6.83 4.77
C PHE A 162 -38.86 -5.51 4.39
N GLU A 163 -37.93 -5.13 5.22
CA GLU A 163 -36.97 -4.07 4.96
C GLU A 163 -35.56 -4.67 4.98
N ILE A 164 -34.76 -4.30 3.99
CA ILE A 164 -33.34 -4.65 3.90
C ILE A 164 -32.58 -3.37 4.18
N ILE A 165 -31.69 -3.42 5.15
CA ILE A 165 -30.85 -2.30 5.55
C ILE A 165 -29.41 -2.74 5.36
N VAL A 166 -28.61 -1.91 4.71
CA VAL A 166 -27.16 -2.10 4.55
C VAL A 166 -26.49 -0.91 5.18
N THR A 167 -25.65 -1.14 6.16
CA THR A 167 -24.86 -0.13 6.88
C THR A 167 -23.38 -0.44 6.77
N GLU A 168 -22.55 0.56 6.93
CA GLU A 168 -21.13 0.36 7.14
C GLU A 168 -20.90 -0.27 8.51
N SER A 169 -19.95 -1.23 8.57
CA SER A 169 -19.60 -1.93 9.80
C SER A 169 -18.21 -1.53 10.26
N GLU A 170 -18.07 -1.25 11.57
CA GLU A 170 -16.75 -1.01 12.21
C GLU A 170 -16.05 -2.31 12.60
N GLU A 171 -16.77 -3.43 12.66
CA GLU A 171 -16.12 -4.65 13.11
C GLU A 171 -14.96 -4.99 12.17
N GLU A 172 -13.77 -5.09 12.76
CA GLU A 172 -12.63 -5.74 12.13
C GLU A 172 -12.94 -7.22 12.08
N PHE A 173 -13.68 -7.64 11.02
CA PHE A 173 -13.86 -9.06 10.75
C PHE A 173 -12.50 -9.66 10.36
N TRP A 174 -12.46 -10.97 10.32
CA TRP A 174 -11.28 -11.73 9.92
C TRP A 174 -10.75 -11.17 8.60
N ASP A 175 -9.54 -10.64 8.66
CA ASP A 175 -8.90 -10.08 7.48
C ASP A 175 -8.66 -11.18 6.44
N THR A 176 -9.54 -11.25 5.45
CA THR A 176 -9.43 -12.21 4.35
C THR A 176 -8.41 -11.81 3.29
N SER A 177 -7.82 -10.61 3.41
CA SER A 177 -6.85 -10.11 2.42
C SER A 177 -5.56 -10.95 2.37
N ASP A 178 -5.24 -11.70 3.42
CA ASP A 178 -4.12 -12.65 3.42
C ASP A 178 -4.34 -13.80 2.42
N ALA A 179 -5.59 -14.14 2.10
CA ALA A 179 -5.93 -15.17 1.12
C ALA A 179 -5.91 -14.66 -0.33
N TRP A 180 -5.78 -13.35 -0.55
CA TRP A 180 -5.71 -12.81 -1.89
C TRP A 180 -4.35 -13.08 -2.52
N ASP A 181 -4.37 -13.51 -3.78
CA ASP A 181 -3.15 -13.58 -4.57
C ASP A 181 -2.63 -12.18 -4.93
N ASP A 182 -1.41 -12.13 -5.43
CA ASP A 182 -0.73 -10.88 -5.75
C ASP A 182 -1.44 -10.09 -6.86
N GLU A 183 -2.03 -10.78 -7.85
CA GLU A 183 -2.76 -10.14 -8.95
C GLU A 183 -4.03 -9.45 -8.43
N CYS A 184 -4.74 -10.10 -7.53
CA CYS A 184 -5.91 -9.53 -6.87
C CYS A 184 -5.54 -8.28 -6.04
N LYS A 185 -4.46 -8.35 -5.26
CA LYS A 185 -3.95 -7.21 -4.48
C LYS A 185 -3.59 -6.04 -5.39
N ASP A 186 -2.88 -6.30 -6.49
CA ASP A 186 -2.45 -5.27 -7.45
C ASP A 186 -3.66 -4.57 -8.11
N LEU A 187 -4.73 -5.31 -8.42
CA LEU A 187 -5.98 -4.73 -8.94
C LEU A 187 -6.68 -3.83 -7.91
N TYR A 188 -6.81 -4.28 -6.65
CA TYR A 188 -7.39 -3.44 -5.60
C TYR A 188 -6.59 -2.18 -5.35
N ILE A 189 -5.25 -2.27 -5.30
CA ILE A 189 -4.36 -1.11 -5.14
C ILE A 189 -4.61 -0.11 -6.28
N ALA A 190 -4.61 -0.58 -7.53
CA ALA A 190 -4.86 0.28 -8.69
C ALA A 190 -6.21 0.98 -8.61
N ASP A 191 -7.27 0.28 -8.21
CA ASP A 191 -8.61 0.83 -8.05
C ASP A 191 -8.67 1.88 -6.94
N LEU A 192 -8.09 1.61 -5.77
CA LEU A 192 -8.04 2.52 -4.64
C LEU A 192 -7.27 3.81 -4.97
N LEU A 193 -6.13 3.70 -5.64
CA LEU A 193 -5.32 4.84 -6.06
C LEU A 193 -6.03 5.77 -7.04
N THR A 194 -6.99 5.26 -7.82
CA THR A 194 -7.81 6.12 -8.71
C THR A 194 -8.80 6.99 -7.94
N GLY A 195 -9.10 6.67 -6.67
CA GLY A 195 -10.14 7.29 -5.87
C GLY A 195 -11.58 7.03 -6.35
N ARG A 196 -11.75 6.14 -7.33
CA ARG A 196 -13.07 5.76 -7.87
C ARG A 196 -13.72 4.62 -7.09
N TYR A 197 -12.92 3.87 -6.37
CA TYR A 197 -13.34 2.71 -5.59
C TYR A 197 -13.03 2.93 -4.12
N GLU A 198 -13.86 2.31 -3.29
CA GLU A 198 -13.66 2.19 -1.84
C GLU A 198 -13.79 0.71 -1.47
N LEU A 199 -13.03 0.27 -0.47
CA LEU A 199 -13.21 -1.01 0.19
C LEU A 199 -13.88 -0.80 1.53
N LYS A 200 -15.04 -1.44 1.74
CA LYS A 200 -15.83 -1.27 2.95
C LYS A 200 -16.31 -2.59 3.52
N ASN A 201 -16.40 -2.66 4.83
CA ASN A 201 -17.10 -3.73 5.52
C ASN A 201 -18.56 -3.33 5.68
N LEU A 202 -19.48 -4.22 5.32
CA LEU A 202 -20.91 -3.97 5.31
C LEU A 202 -21.65 -4.93 6.23
N GLU A 203 -22.60 -4.40 6.97
CA GLU A 203 -23.62 -5.17 7.67
C GLU A 203 -24.95 -5.11 6.90
N ILE A 204 -25.54 -6.28 6.66
CA ILE A 204 -26.80 -6.43 5.93
C ILE A 204 -27.84 -7.03 6.85
N ILE A 205 -28.88 -6.28 7.16
CA ILE A 205 -29.97 -6.71 8.04
C ILE A 205 -31.26 -6.84 7.23
N VAL A 206 -31.95 -7.96 7.39
CA VAL A 206 -33.30 -8.17 6.89
C VAL A 206 -34.26 -8.20 8.07
N ARG A 207 -35.18 -7.23 8.15
CA ARG A 207 -36.17 -7.16 9.24
C ARG A 207 -37.61 -7.05 8.72
N GLY A 208 -38.57 -7.49 9.53
CA GLY A 208 -39.99 -7.33 9.26
C GLY A 208 -40.42 -5.88 9.43
N ARG A 209 -41.09 -5.29 8.44
CA ARG A 209 -41.52 -3.89 8.49
C ARG A 209 -42.51 -3.58 9.63
N THR A 210 -43.45 -4.50 9.89
CA THR A 210 -44.48 -4.31 10.90
C THR A 210 -44.01 -4.73 12.29
N THR A 211 -43.18 -5.78 12.37
CA THR A 211 -42.78 -6.38 13.64
C THR A 211 -41.47 -5.89 14.17
N GLY A 212 -40.65 -5.28 13.32
CA GLY A 212 -39.24 -4.95 13.64
C GLY A 212 -38.32 -6.18 13.84
N LYS A 213 -38.86 -7.40 13.79
CA LYS A 213 -38.11 -8.62 14.03
C LYS A 213 -37.03 -8.80 12.95
N VAL A 214 -35.80 -9.07 13.38
CA VAL A 214 -34.68 -9.41 12.49
C VAL A 214 -34.86 -10.88 12.05
N TYR A 215 -34.89 -11.10 10.74
CA TYR A 215 -35.00 -12.41 10.11
C TYR A 215 -33.67 -12.92 9.58
N GLY A 216 -32.70 -12.05 9.32
CA GLY A 216 -31.36 -12.41 8.88
C GLY A 216 -30.43 -11.24 9.06
N GLN A 217 -29.15 -11.59 9.30
CA GLN A 217 -28.05 -10.65 9.42
C GLN A 217 -26.85 -11.30 8.71
N HIS A 218 -26.17 -10.53 7.90
CA HIS A 218 -25.00 -10.97 7.18
C HIS A 218 -23.95 -9.86 7.16
N TYR A 219 -22.71 -10.25 7.25
CA TYR A 219 -21.57 -9.34 7.15
C TYR A 219 -20.83 -9.64 5.85
N ALA A 220 -20.46 -8.61 5.13
CA ALA A 220 -19.68 -8.68 3.91
C ALA A 220 -18.42 -7.84 4.08
N GLU A 221 -17.26 -8.50 4.00
CA GLU A 221 -15.96 -7.89 4.22
C GLU A 221 -15.36 -7.41 2.90
N LEU A 222 -14.62 -6.29 2.98
CA LEU A 222 -13.79 -5.75 1.91
C LEU A 222 -14.52 -5.66 0.55
N VAL A 223 -15.77 -5.20 0.61
CA VAL A 223 -16.60 -5.02 -0.58
C VAL A 223 -16.07 -3.85 -1.39
N SER A 224 -15.68 -4.10 -2.64
CA SER A 224 -15.27 -3.05 -3.57
C SER A 224 -16.47 -2.29 -4.10
N ILE A 225 -16.53 -1.01 -3.78
CA ILE A 225 -17.62 -0.11 -4.12
C ILE A 225 -17.14 0.92 -5.14
N ASN A 226 -17.73 0.94 -6.33
CA ASN A 226 -17.49 2.01 -7.28
C ASN A 226 -18.37 3.23 -6.91
N LYS A 227 -17.75 4.33 -6.49
CA LYS A 227 -18.42 5.58 -6.07
C LYS A 227 -19.37 6.16 -7.13
N ASN A 228 -19.10 5.90 -8.39
CA ASN A 228 -19.88 6.40 -9.52
C ASN A 228 -20.99 5.43 -9.98
N SER A 229 -21.10 4.27 -9.35
CA SER A 229 -22.11 3.26 -9.70
C SER A 229 -23.26 3.26 -8.71
N PRO A 230 -24.51 3.14 -9.16
CA PRO A 230 -25.61 2.99 -8.23
C PRO A 230 -25.43 1.73 -7.39
N VAL A 231 -25.69 1.83 -6.09
CA VAL A 231 -25.56 0.78 -5.06
C VAL A 231 -26.10 -0.59 -5.51
N ARG A 232 -27.22 -0.61 -6.25
CA ARG A 232 -27.83 -1.83 -6.81
C ARG A 232 -26.94 -2.64 -7.75
N ARG A 233 -25.84 -2.08 -8.27
CA ARG A 233 -24.94 -2.78 -9.22
C ARG A 233 -23.86 -3.59 -8.54
N TRP A 234 -23.42 -3.15 -7.35
CA TRP A 234 -22.39 -3.87 -6.58
C TRP A 234 -22.99 -4.71 -5.45
N PHE A 235 -24.33 -4.71 -5.32
CA PHE A 235 -25.04 -5.50 -4.34
C PHE A 235 -25.38 -6.89 -4.92
N ASP A 236 -24.74 -7.94 -4.39
CA ASP A 236 -25.00 -9.29 -4.82
C ASP A 236 -26.39 -9.75 -4.36
N ARG A 237 -27.18 -10.29 -5.31
CA ARG A 237 -28.52 -10.84 -5.01
C ARG A 237 -28.44 -12.08 -4.10
N ASP A 238 -27.32 -12.76 -4.06
CA ASP A 238 -27.13 -13.95 -3.22
C ASP A 238 -27.03 -13.56 -1.73
N TRP A 239 -26.54 -12.36 -1.39
CA TRP A 239 -26.60 -11.85 -0.03
C TRP A 239 -28.03 -11.79 0.51
N LEU A 240 -28.99 -11.45 -0.34
CA LEU A 240 -30.42 -11.46 0.00
C LEU A 240 -30.99 -12.87 0.20
N ARG A 241 -30.42 -13.88 -0.48
CA ARG A 241 -30.80 -15.28 -0.32
C ARG A 241 -30.25 -15.88 0.96
N LEU A 242 -29.00 -15.56 1.34
CA LEU A 242 -28.37 -16.02 2.59
C LEU A 242 -29.14 -15.53 3.83
N GLY A 243 -29.66 -14.29 3.81
CA GLY A 243 -30.56 -13.78 4.85
C GLY A 243 -31.91 -14.53 4.94
N LYS A 244 -32.37 -15.17 3.87
CA LYS A 244 -33.64 -15.93 3.85
C LYS A 244 -33.50 -17.39 4.30
N VAL A 245 -32.34 -18.01 4.11
CA VAL A 245 -32.13 -19.45 4.38
C VAL A 245 -32.07 -19.80 5.87
N ARG A 246 -31.75 -18.87 6.75
CA ARG A 246 -31.70 -19.10 8.19
C ARG A 246 -33.04 -19.02 8.92
N THR A 247 -34.15 -18.78 8.21
CA THR A 247 -35.51 -18.67 8.81
C THR A 247 -36.37 -19.92 8.68
N SER A 248 -35.82 -21.02 8.13
CA SER A 248 -36.55 -22.29 7.94
C SER A 248 -36.03 -23.45 8.78
N SER A 249 -35.50 -23.14 9.98
CA SER A 249 -35.13 -24.17 10.99
C SER A 249 -35.91 -23.91 12.27
#